data_ffaef1da6f6616234ca06d43a37969f2
#
_entry.id   ffaef1da6f6616234ca06d43a37969f2
#
_cell.length_a   1.000
_cell.length_b   1.000
_cell.length_c   1.000
_cell.angle_alpha   90.00
_cell.angle_beta   90.00
_cell.angle_gamma   90.00
#
_symmetry.space_group_name_H-M   'P 1'
#
loop_
_entity.id
_entity.type
_entity.pdbx_description
1 polymer ?
#
loop_
_entity_poly.entity_id
_entity_poly.type
_entity_poly.pdbx_seq_one_letter_code
_entity_poly.pdbx_strand_id
1 'polypeptide(L)'
;LNVLGEQKNDRMVFALLEAYQTGKHEYYALMNTLIKGLSEYKNPAIKPVFMDIAVTDGFPKILRIKAIRALANFEDPEVVDDVIKILYNPNNYMYYSEIISLIKELDQFEKYRSKLRNAAYEAMLLDRQEDDS
;
A
#
# COMPACT_ATOMS: atom_id res chain seq x y z
N LEU A 1 -23.14 19.60 -8.39
CA LEU A 1 -22.74 18.57 -8.47
C LEU A 1 -22.00 17.92 -9.62
N ASN A 2 -21.31 16.93 -9.33
CA ASN A 2 -20.17 16.51 -10.10
C ASN A 2 -20.43 15.17 -10.81
N VAL A 3 -21.56 15.08 -11.53
CA VAL A 3 -21.96 13.85 -12.22
C VAL A 3 -20.90 13.41 -13.24
N LEU A 4 -20.33 14.36 -13.99
CA LEU A 4 -19.27 14.06 -14.96
C LEU A 4 -17.99 13.58 -14.27
N GLY A 5 -17.65 14.17 -13.11
CA GLY A 5 -16.49 13.74 -12.32
C GLY A 5 -16.68 12.35 -11.74
N GLU A 6 -17.91 12.04 -11.27
CA GLU A 6 -18.22 10.71 -10.76
C GLU A 6 -18.14 9.66 -11.86
N GLN A 7 -18.65 9.96 -13.05
CA GLN A 7 -18.57 9.05 -14.20
C GLN A 7 -17.11 8.81 -14.61
N LYS A 8 -16.28 9.85 -14.60
CA LYS A 8 -14.88 9.72 -14.89
C LYS A 8 -14.19 8.81 -13.87
N ASN A 9 -14.48 9.02 -12.58
CA ASN A 9 -13.90 8.21 -11.51
C ASN A 9 -14.37 6.77 -11.61
N ASP A 10 -15.63 6.51 -11.94
CA ASP A 10 -16.15 5.16 -12.12
C ASP A 10 -15.48 4.43 -13.28
N ARG A 11 -15.20 5.15 -14.38
CA ARG A 11 -14.44 4.58 -15.49
C ARG A 11 -13.01 4.24 -15.09
N MET A 12 -12.38 5.09 -14.29
CA MET A 12 -11.03 4.85 -13.78
C MET A 12 -11.01 3.64 -12.86
N VAL A 13 -12.01 3.50 -11.99
CA VAL A 13 -12.14 2.32 -11.13
C VAL A 13 -12.27 1.06 -11.97
N PHE A 14 -13.13 1.07 -12.98
CA PHE A 14 -13.28 -0.08 -13.87
C PHE A 14 -11.97 -0.43 -14.57
N ALA A 15 -11.26 0.58 -15.08
CA ALA A 15 -9.99 0.37 -15.76
C ALA A 15 -8.94 -0.22 -14.82
N LEU A 16 -8.90 0.25 -13.57
CA LEU A 16 -7.97 -0.28 -12.57
C LEU A 16 -8.28 -1.75 -12.25
N LEU A 17 -9.55 -2.06 -12.04
CA LEU A 17 -9.96 -3.44 -11.77
C LEU A 17 -9.62 -4.37 -12.92
N GLU A 18 -9.83 -3.93 -14.15
CA GLU A 18 -9.49 -4.72 -15.33
C GLU A 18 -7.99 -4.93 -15.46
N ALA A 19 -7.19 -3.86 -15.29
CA ALA A 19 -5.74 -3.96 -15.33
C ALA A 19 -5.21 -4.88 -14.23
N TYR A 20 -5.78 -4.79 -13.03
CA TYR A 20 -5.41 -5.63 -11.90
C TYR A 20 -5.67 -7.11 -12.21
N GLN A 21 -6.84 -7.42 -12.79
CA GLN A 21 -7.22 -8.79 -13.07
C GLN A 21 -6.36 -9.45 -14.15
N THR A 22 -5.84 -8.68 -15.10
CA THR A 22 -4.99 -9.24 -16.16
C THR A 22 -3.59 -9.59 -15.68
N GLY A 23 -3.08 -8.89 -14.64
CA GLY A 23 -1.80 -9.21 -14.02
C GLY A 23 -0.58 -9.11 -14.92
N LYS A 24 -0.68 -8.42 -16.06
CA LYS A 24 0.42 -8.32 -17.03
C LYS A 24 1.32 -7.13 -16.73
N HIS A 25 2.63 -7.29 -16.93
CA HIS A 25 3.62 -6.22 -16.68
C HIS A 25 3.31 -4.93 -17.42
N GLU A 26 2.82 -5.03 -18.65
CA GLU A 26 2.48 -3.85 -19.44
C GLU A 26 1.39 -2.99 -18.82
N TYR A 27 0.57 -3.58 -17.92
CA TYR A 27 -0.48 -2.85 -17.22
C TYR A 27 -0.01 -2.18 -15.92
N TYR A 28 1.22 -2.44 -15.47
CA TYR A 28 1.71 -1.82 -14.25
C TYR A 28 1.82 -0.29 -14.37
N ALA A 29 2.23 0.20 -15.53
CA ALA A 29 2.27 1.65 -15.77
C ALA A 29 0.87 2.26 -15.75
N LEU A 30 -0.11 1.56 -16.34
CA LEU A 30 -1.51 1.99 -16.30
C LEU A 30 -2.04 1.97 -14.87
N MET A 31 -1.80 0.89 -14.12
CA MET A 31 -2.21 0.79 -12.73
C MET A 31 -1.63 1.92 -11.89
N ASN A 32 -0.36 2.24 -12.11
CA ASN A 32 0.33 3.33 -11.42
C ASN A 32 -0.36 4.67 -11.66
N THR A 33 -0.73 4.95 -12.90
CA THR A 33 -1.44 6.18 -13.26
C THR A 33 -2.83 6.21 -12.62
N LEU A 34 -3.55 5.10 -12.68
CA LEU A 34 -4.92 5.01 -12.12
C LEU A 34 -4.92 5.15 -10.60
N ILE A 35 -3.99 4.52 -9.90
CA ILE A 35 -3.87 4.66 -8.46
C ILE A 35 -3.61 6.12 -8.08
N LYS A 36 -2.74 6.78 -8.83
CA LYS A 36 -2.45 8.20 -8.60
C LYS A 36 -3.71 9.05 -8.80
N GLY A 37 -4.46 8.80 -9.88
CA GLY A 37 -5.68 9.54 -10.18
C GLY A 37 -6.80 9.26 -9.19
N LEU A 38 -6.82 8.10 -8.56
CA LEU A 38 -7.84 7.69 -7.61
C LEU A 38 -7.41 7.84 -6.15
N SER A 39 -6.24 8.47 -5.90
CA SER A 39 -5.65 8.52 -4.56
C SER A 39 -6.56 9.16 -3.50
N GLU A 40 -7.46 10.04 -3.91
CA GLU A 40 -8.40 10.70 -2.99
C GLU A 40 -9.83 10.17 -3.14
N TYR A 41 -10.04 9.20 -4.01
CA TYR A 41 -11.37 8.67 -4.30
C TYR A 41 -11.63 7.46 -3.40
N LYS A 42 -12.72 7.56 -2.61
CA LYS A 42 -13.01 6.61 -1.52
C LYS A 42 -14.00 5.52 -1.91
N ASN A 43 -14.00 5.09 -3.19
CA ASN A 43 -14.90 4.02 -3.62
C ASN A 43 -14.50 2.71 -2.94
N PRO A 44 -15.40 2.06 -2.18
CA PRO A 44 -15.08 0.83 -1.47
C PRO A 44 -14.60 -0.32 -2.37
N ALA A 45 -14.94 -0.29 -3.66
CA ALA A 45 -14.53 -1.35 -4.60
C ALA A 45 -13.03 -1.39 -4.82
N ILE A 46 -12.32 -0.26 -4.66
CA ILE A 46 -10.87 -0.22 -4.89
C ILE A 46 -10.05 -0.46 -3.64
N LYS A 47 -10.65 -0.39 -2.46
CA LYS A 47 -9.91 -0.65 -1.22
C LYS A 47 -9.28 -2.04 -1.18
N PRO A 48 -10.01 -3.14 -1.51
CA PRO A 48 -9.38 -4.46 -1.55
C PRO A 48 -8.26 -4.56 -2.59
N VAL A 49 -8.38 -3.86 -3.71
CA VAL A 49 -7.35 -3.84 -4.74
C VAL A 49 -6.08 -3.17 -4.20
N PHE A 50 -6.22 -2.01 -3.56
CA PHE A 50 -5.07 -1.33 -2.96
C PHE A 50 -4.42 -2.18 -1.88
N MET A 51 -5.22 -2.86 -1.06
CA MET A 51 -4.69 -3.75 -0.03
C MET A 51 -3.88 -4.89 -0.65
N ASP A 52 -4.41 -5.54 -1.68
CA ASP A 52 -3.73 -6.65 -2.33
C ASP A 52 -2.42 -6.20 -2.99
N ILE A 53 -2.44 -5.06 -3.68
CA ILE A 53 -1.22 -4.52 -4.29
C ILE A 53 -0.18 -4.20 -3.22
N ALA A 54 -0.61 -3.63 -2.10
CA ALA A 54 0.30 -3.26 -1.02
C ALA A 54 1.02 -4.46 -0.42
N VAL A 55 0.30 -5.57 -0.19
CA VAL A 55 0.83 -6.71 0.55
C VAL A 55 1.47 -7.80 -0.32
N THR A 56 1.30 -7.74 -1.64
CA THR A 56 1.77 -8.80 -2.53
C THR A 56 3.17 -8.48 -3.07
N ASP A 57 4.11 -9.39 -2.83
CA ASP A 57 5.51 -9.22 -3.20
C ASP A 57 5.74 -9.13 -4.72
N GLY A 58 4.82 -9.68 -5.51
CA GLY A 58 4.96 -9.70 -6.97
C GLY A 58 4.78 -8.36 -7.66
N PHE A 59 4.23 -7.35 -6.97
CA PHE A 59 4.04 -6.04 -7.57
C PHE A 59 5.28 -5.16 -7.43
N PRO A 60 5.55 -4.27 -8.42
CA PRO A 60 6.68 -3.35 -8.34
C PRO A 60 6.61 -2.47 -7.10
N LYS A 61 7.78 -2.13 -6.56
CA LYS A 61 7.89 -1.31 -5.35
C LYS A 61 7.07 -0.01 -5.44
N ILE A 62 7.14 0.69 -6.58
CA ILE A 62 6.45 1.96 -6.73
C ILE A 62 4.93 1.81 -6.61
N LEU A 63 4.37 0.72 -7.15
CA LEU A 63 2.94 0.44 -7.02
C LEU A 63 2.56 0.12 -5.58
N ARG A 64 3.37 -0.68 -4.91
CA ARG A 64 3.12 -1.04 -3.51
C ARG A 64 3.13 0.21 -2.63
N ILE A 65 4.09 1.10 -2.82
CA ILE A 65 4.17 2.36 -2.06
C ILE A 65 2.93 3.22 -2.29
N LYS A 66 2.50 3.35 -3.54
CA LYS A 66 1.32 4.16 -3.85
C LYS A 66 0.05 3.56 -3.26
N ALA A 67 -0.06 2.24 -3.30
CA ALA A 67 -1.21 1.55 -2.69
C ALA A 67 -1.24 1.75 -1.17
N ILE A 68 -0.10 1.65 -0.50
CA ILE A 68 -0.01 1.90 0.94
C ILE A 68 -0.48 3.33 1.27
N ARG A 69 0.00 4.31 0.52
CA ARG A 69 -0.41 5.72 0.73
C ARG A 69 -1.90 5.91 0.51
N ALA A 70 -2.44 5.29 -0.54
CA ALA A 70 -3.86 5.44 -0.87
C ALA A 70 -4.77 4.83 0.19
N LEU A 71 -4.31 3.83 0.91
CA LEU A 71 -5.10 3.20 1.97
C LEU A 71 -5.46 4.17 3.10
N ALA A 72 -4.64 5.21 3.33
CA ALA A 72 -4.93 6.21 4.35
C ALA A 72 -6.25 6.94 4.08
N ASN A 73 -6.64 7.06 2.82
CA ASN A 73 -7.84 7.82 2.44
C ASN A 73 -9.14 7.14 2.84
N PHE A 74 -9.12 5.84 3.12
CA PHE A 74 -10.31 5.11 3.55
C PHE A 74 -10.60 5.26 5.03
N GLU A 75 -9.67 5.84 5.79
CA GLU A 75 -9.86 6.12 7.23
C GLU A 75 -10.26 4.88 8.04
N ASP A 76 -9.81 3.71 7.61
CA ASP A 76 -10.11 2.43 8.23
C ASP A 76 -8.87 1.91 8.98
N PRO A 77 -8.87 1.96 10.33
CA PRO A 77 -7.69 1.51 11.08
C PRO A 77 -7.42 0.00 10.95
N GLU A 78 -8.40 -0.79 10.54
CA GLU A 78 -8.21 -2.23 10.39
C GLU A 78 -7.21 -2.59 9.30
N VAL A 79 -6.97 -1.70 8.32
CA VAL A 79 -5.97 -1.98 7.28
C VAL A 79 -4.57 -2.16 7.85
N VAL A 80 -4.31 -1.59 9.03
CA VAL A 80 -2.98 -1.65 9.63
C VAL A 80 -2.60 -3.09 9.99
N ASP A 81 -3.56 -3.90 10.42
CA ASP A 81 -3.28 -5.29 10.80
C ASP A 81 -2.66 -6.10 9.65
N ASP A 82 -3.08 -5.84 8.44
CA ASP A 82 -2.55 -6.55 7.27
C ASP A 82 -1.31 -5.86 6.70
N VAL A 83 -1.30 -4.54 6.66
CA VAL A 83 -0.18 -3.79 6.08
C VAL A 83 1.10 -3.97 6.92
N ILE A 84 0.99 -4.00 8.24
CA ILE A 84 2.16 -4.13 9.10
C ILE A 84 2.86 -5.49 8.90
N LYS A 85 2.14 -6.50 8.44
CA LYS A 85 2.71 -7.82 8.18
C LYS A 85 3.77 -7.79 7.07
N ILE A 86 3.73 -6.78 6.21
CA ILE A 86 4.79 -6.57 5.21
C ILE A 86 6.15 -6.50 5.90
N LEU A 87 6.19 -5.86 7.06
CA LEU A 87 7.43 -5.65 7.82
C LEU A 87 7.90 -6.88 8.60
N TYR A 88 7.10 -7.95 8.65
CA TYR A 88 7.52 -9.19 9.29
C TYR A 88 8.66 -9.87 8.51
N ASN A 89 8.79 -9.55 7.24
CA ASN A 89 9.97 -9.93 6.46
C ASN A 89 10.96 -8.75 6.49
N PRO A 90 12.14 -8.90 7.13
CA PRO A 90 13.10 -7.79 7.23
C PRO A 90 13.56 -7.25 5.88
N ASN A 91 13.49 -8.05 4.82
CA ASN A 91 13.85 -7.60 3.47
C ASN A 91 12.89 -6.52 2.94
N ASN A 92 11.72 -6.37 3.56
CA ASN A 92 10.74 -5.36 3.18
C ASN A 92 10.90 -4.05 3.96
N TYR A 93 12.02 -3.85 4.64
CA TYR A 93 12.25 -2.63 5.43
C TYR A 93 12.14 -1.35 4.60
N MET A 94 12.35 -1.44 3.30
CA MET A 94 12.19 -0.30 2.39
C MET A 94 10.78 0.33 2.44
N TYR A 95 9.78 -0.42 2.92
CA TYR A 95 8.41 0.08 3.05
C TYR A 95 8.13 0.65 4.44
N TYR A 96 9.10 0.62 5.36
CA TYR A 96 8.90 1.02 6.75
C TYR A 96 8.38 2.45 6.87
N SER A 97 9.00 3.37 6.15
CA SER A 97 8.64 4.79 6.20
C SER A 97 7.18 5.03 5.77
N GLU A 98 6.74 4.38 4.70
CA GLU A 98 5.38 4.53 4.21
C GLU A 98 4.36 3.88 5.16
N ILE A 99 4.71 2.74 5.73
CA ILE A 99 3.84 2.03 6.66
C ILE A 99 3.69 2.80 7.97
N ILE A 100 4.77 3.35 8.51
CA ILE A 100 4.68 4.15 9.74
C ILE A 100 3.86 5.41 9.51
N SER A 101 3.98 6.03 8.32
CA SER A 101 3.17 7.19 7.97
C SER A 101 1.68 6.84 7.93
N LEU A 102 1.33 5.70 7.33
CA LEU A 102 -0.05 5.22 7.30
C LEU A 102 -0.59 5.01 8.71
N ILE A 103 0.19 4.35 9.56
CA ILE A 103 -0.20 4.04 10.93
C ILE A 103 -0.45 5.33 11.73
N LYS A 104 0.40 6.35 11.53
CA LYS A 104 0.23 7.63 12.20
C LYS A 104 -0.98 8.39 11.69
N GLU A 105 -1.23 8.38 10.38
CA GLU A 105 -2.41 9.04 9.80
C GLU A 105 -3.70 8.43 10.31
N LEU A 106 -3.71 7.12 10.57
CA LEU A 106 -4.88 6.41 11.10
C LEU A 106 -4.94 6.43 12.63
N ASP A 107 -4.02 7.15 13.27
CA ASP A 107 -3.96 7.30 14.74
C ASP A 107 -3.81 5.95 15.46
N GLN A 108 -2.99 5.07 14.91
CA GLN A 108 -2.77 3.72 15.44
C GLN A 108 -1.34 3.50 15.95
N PHE A 109 -0.54 4.57 16.06
CA PHE A 109 0.88 4.43 16.36
C PHE A 109 1.13 3.76 17.72
N GLU A 110 0.40 4.16 18.75
CA GLU A 110 0.62 3.60 20.10
C GLU A 110 0.30 2.11 20.15
N LYS A 111 -0.74 1.69 19.43
CA LYS A 111 -1.15 0.29 19.37
C LYS A 111 -0.08 -0.59 18.73
N TYR A 112 0.63 -0.09 17.71
CA TYR A 112 1.58 -0.88 16.94
C TYR A 112 3.04 -0.55 17.24
N ARG A 113 3.29 0.28 18.23
CA ARG A 113 4.63 0.76 18.56
C ARG A 113 5.64 -0.36 18.78
N SER A 114 5.27 -1.39 19.54
CA SER A 114 6.16 -2.52 19.82
C SER A 114 6.47 -3.32 18.56
N LYS A 115 5.47 -3.55 17.72
CA LYS A 115 5.66 -4.27 16.46
C LYS A 115 6.57 -3.51 15.51
N LEU A 116 6.42 -2.18 15.44
CA LEU A 116 7.28 -1.33 14.63
C LEU A 116 8.72 -1.35 15.11
N ARG A 117 8.91 -1.30 16.43
CA ARG A 117 10.25 -1.37 17.04
C ARG A 117 10.92 -2.71 16.71
N ASN A 118 10.17 -3.81 16.84
CA ASN A 118 10.69 -5.14 16.54
C ASN A 118 11.08 -5.27 15.07
N ALA A 119 10.26 -4.72 14.15
CA ALA A 119 10.57 -4.74 12.72
C ALA A 119 11.86 -3.99 12.41
N ALA A 120 12.06 -2.82 13.03
CA ALA A 120 13.28 -2.04 12.85
C ALA A 120 14.51 -2.80 13.37
N TYR A 121 14.36 -3.45 14.53
CA TYR A 121 15.44 -4.23 15.12
C TYR A 121 15.82 -5.42 14.24
N GLU A 122 14.84 -6.16 13.74
CA GLU A 122 15.09 -7.30 12.87
C GLU A 122 15.78 -6.89 11.56
N ALA A 123 15.37 -5.75 11.00
CA ALA A 123 16.00 -5.20 9.79
C ALA A 123 17.47 -4.82 10.05
N MET A 124 17.74 -4.24 11.22
CA MET A 124 19.11 -3.91 11.61
C MET A 124 19.99 -5.16 11.74
N LEU A 125 19.44 -6.24 12.32
CA LEU A 125 20.17 -7.51 12.43
C LEU A 125 20.46 -8.10 11.05
N LEU A 126 19.55 -8.01 10.12
CA LEU A 126 19.75 -8.49 8.77
C LEU A 126 20.89 -7.75 8.08
N ASP A 127 20.94 -6.41 8.20
CA ASP A 127 22.01 -5.59 7.65
C ASP A 127 23.37 -5.99 8.21
N ARG A 128 23.45 -6.28 9.52
CA ARG A 128 24.69 -6.72 10.14
C ARG A 128 25.17 -8.06 9.61
N GLN A 129 24.24 -8.99 9.36
CA GLN A 129 24.57 -10.29 8.80
C GLN A 129 25.14 -10.17 7.39
N GLU A 130 24.57 -9.26 6.58
CA GLU A 130 25.07 -8.99 5.24
C GLU A 130 26.45 -8.37 5.26
N ASP A 131 26.72 -7.47 6.20
CA ASP A 131 28.03 -6.83 6.36
C ASP A 131 29.10 -7.83 6.80
N ASP A 132 28.72 -8.84 7.57
CA ASP A 132 29.65 -9.87 8.08
C ASP A 132 29.93 -10.98 7.06
N SER A 133 29.21 -10.99 5.95
CA SER A 133 29.40 -11.97 4.91
C SER A 133 30.23 -11.41 3.74
#